data_c5f620cdcc33218115d44a1be1fa12cf
#
_entry.id   c5f620cdcc33218115d44a1be1fa12cf
#
_cell.length_a   1.000
_cell.length_b   1.000
_cell.length_c   1.000
_cell.angle_alpha   90.00
_cell.angle_beta   90.00
_cell.angle_gamma   90.00
#
_symmetry.space_group_name_H-M   'P 1'
#
loop_
_entity.id
_entity.type
_entity.pdbx_description
1 polymer ?
#
loop_
_entity_poly.entity_id
_entity_poly.type
_entity_poly.pdbx_seq_one_letter_code
_entity_poly.pdbx_strand_id
1 'polypeptide(L)'
;MSAKAKSKEILDKDVWAVDEKIGKVKEIEIDLDDWRVTQLEVELEKDVAESVLGAKKGGVRNMLVISALEKGTIRRTDKGLLLQIRKDQLHVYLKPVDAT
;
A
#
# COMPACT_ATOMS: atom_id res chain seq x y z
N MET A 1 -20.02 -13.48 4.10
CA MET A 1 -20.14 -12.09 4.52
C MET A 1 -18.94 -11.30 4.00
N SER A 2 -19.16 -10.24 3.26
CA SER A 2 -18.05 -9.43 2.73
C SER A 2 -17.73 -8.29 3.69
N ALA A 3 -16.44 -8.05 3.90
CA ALA A 3 -15.98 -6.91 4.66
C ALA A 3 -16.12 -5.65 3.80
N LYS A 4 -16.53 -4.55 4.41
CA LYS A 4 -16.68 -3.28 3.74
C LYS A 4 -15.99 -2.19 4.54
N ALA A 5 -15.41 -1.22 3.83
CA ALA A 5 -14.80 -0.06 4.45
C ALA A 5 -15.06 1.17 3.59
N LYS A 6 -15.24 2.31 4.24
CA LYS A 6 -15.31 3.59 3.54
C LYS A 6 -13.89 4.10 3.29
N SER A 7 -13.71 4.91 2.24
CA SER A 7 -12.38 5.42 1.89
C SER A 7 -11.69 6.12 3.06
N LYS A 8 -12.44 6.88 3.86
CA LYS A 8 -11.88 7.58 5.02
C LYS A 8 -11.37 6.63 6.11
N GLU A 9 -11.81 5.37 6.09
CA GLU A 9 -11.34 4.37 7.04
C GLU A 9 -10.03 3.73 6.59
N ILE A 10 -9.60 4.02 5.36
CA ILE A 10 -8.37 3.49 4.77
C ILE A 10 -7.33 4.59 4.63
N LEU A 11 -7.76 5.80 4.27
CA LEU A 11 -6.85 6.95 4.14
C LEU A 11 -6.18 7.26 5.47
N ASP A 12 -4.90 7.55 5.41
CA ASP A 12 -4.02 7.85 6.56
C ASP A 12 -3.83 6.68 7.53
N LYS A 13 -4.26 5.49 7.16
CA LYS A 13 -4.00 4.29 7.97
C LYS A 13 -2.63 3.71 7.65
N ASP A 14 -2.05 3.07 8.66
CA ASP A 14 -0.74 2.42 8.50
C ASP A 14 -0.86 1.20 7.61
N VAL A 15 0.22 0.93 6.87
CA VAL A 15 0.35 -0.28 6.05
C VAL A 15 1.49 -1.10 6.64
N TRP A 16 1.22 -2.38 6.89
CA TRP A 16 2.16 -3.30 7.50
C TRP A 16 2.44 -4.47 6.55
N ALA A 17 3.71 -4.89 6.49
CA ALA A 17 4.06 -6.22 5.99
C ALA A 17 4.04 -7.17 7.19
N VAL A 18 4.27 -8.47 6.96
CA VAL A 18 4.27 -9.44 8.06
C VAL A 18 5.39 -9.19 9.07
N ASP A 19 6.47 -8.56 8.65
CA ASP A 19 7.67 -8.36 9.45
C ASP A 19 7.87 -6.92 9.93
N GLU A 20 7.22 -5.91 9.31
CA GLU A 20 7.38 -4.54 9.77
C GLU A 20 6.37 -3.57 9.14
N LYS A 21 6.30 -2.37 9.71
CA LYS A 21 5.49 -1.28 9.16
C LYS A 21 6.13 -0.75 7.89
N ILE A 22 5.31 -0.60 6.84
CA ILE A 22 5.76 -0.17 5.52
C ILE A 22 5.58 1.33 5.32
N GLY A 23 4.43 1.86 5.73
CA GLY A 23 4.12 3.26 5.47
C GLY A 23 2.68 3.58 5.82
N LYS A 24 2.13 4.56 5.10
CA LYS A 24 0.78 5.07 5.37
C LYS A 24 0.06 5.35 4.05
N VAL A 25 -1.22 5.00 3.98
CA VAL A 25 -2.04 5.23 2.79
C VAL A 25 -2.34 6.73 2.65
N LYS A 26 -2.00 7.31 1.51
CA LYS A 26 -2.25 8.72 1.22
C LYS A 26 -3.33 8.94 0.18
N GLU A 27 -3.50 8.04 -0.77
CA GLU A 27 -4.53 8.12 -1.79
C GLU A 27 -5.01 6.75 -2.19
N ILE A 28 -6.22 6.69 -2.71
CA ILE A 28 -6.83 5.47 -3.24
C ILE A 28 -7.14 5.71 -4.71
N GLU A 29 -6.63 4.84 -5.58
CA GLU A 29 -6.92 4.93 -7.00
C GLU A 29 -7.99 3.91 -7.37
N ILE A 30 -9.02 4.38 -8.05
CA ILE A 30 -10.19 3.58 -8.42
C ILE A 30 -10.28 3.54 -9.94
N ASP A 31 -10.44 2.33 -10.48
CA ASP A 31 -10.75 2.15 -11.89
C ASP A 31 -12.23 2.47 -12.11
N LEU A 32 -12.51 3.48 -12.91
CA LEU A 32 -13.89 3.94 -13.13
C LEU A 32 -14.70 3.04 -14.05
N ASP A 33 -14.03 2.18 -14.82
CA ASP A 33 -14.75 1.21 -15.68
C ASP A 33 -15.36 0.10 -14.83
N ASP A 34 -14.58 -0.42 -13.90
CA ASP A 34 -14.99 -1.53 -13.02
C ASP A 34 -15.45 -1.07 -11.65
N TRP A 35 -15.17 0.17 -11.28
CA TRP A 35 -15.39 0.70 -9.93
C TRP A 35 -14.66 -0.11 -8.87
N ARG A 36 -13.41 -0.48 -9.16
CA ARG A 36 -12.56 -1.23 -8.24
C ARG A 36 -11.35 -0.43 -7.82
N VAL A 37 -10.92 -0.65 -6.59
CA VAL A 37 -9.66 -0.11 -6.11
C VAL A 37 -8.54 -0.90 -6.80
N THR A 38 -7.70 -0.21 -7.55
CA THR A 38 -6.59 -0.83 -8.27
C THR A 38 -5.26 -0.63 -7.61
N GLN A 39 -5.06 0.52 -6.95
CA GLN A 39 -3.80 0.85 -6.31
C GLN A 39 -4.03 1.78 -5.13
N LEU A 40 -3.08 1.74 -4.19
CA LEU A 40 -3.03 2.68 -3.08
C LEU A 40 -1.73 3.46 -3.20
N GLU A 41 -1.80 4.78 -3.08
CA GLU A 41 -0.59 5.58 -2.96
C GLU A 41 -0.15 5.54 -1.51
N VAL A 42 1.05 5.02 -1.28
CA VAL A 42 1.59 4.81 0.07
C VAL A 42 2.82 5.69 0.25
N GLU A 43 2.83 6.46 1.33
CA GLU A 43 4.03 7.17 1.75
C GLU A 43 4.85 6.21 2.59
N LEU A 44 6.02 5.83 2.09
CA LEU A 44 6.84 4.79 2.70
C LEU A 44 7.61 5.33 3.89
N GLU A 45 7.79 4.47 4.90
CA GLU A 45 8.73 4.75 5.99
C GLU A 45 10.12 4.94 5.38
N LYS A 46 10.91 5.83 5.98
CA LYS A 46 12.22 6.19 5.44
C LYS A 46 13.12 4.98 5.24
N ASP A 47 13.21 4.11 6.22
CA ASP A 47 14.06 2.92 6.15
C ASP A 47 13.57 1.91 5.11
N VAL A 48 12.25 1.82 4.91
CA VAL A 48 11.67 0.97 3.88
C VAL A 48 11.98 1.53 2.50
N ALA A 49 11.80 2.83 2.30
CA ALA A 49 12.12 3.48 1.03
C ALA A 49 13.59 3.30 0.68
N GLU A 50 14.47 3.41 1.68
CA GLU A 50 15.89 3.23 1.50
C GLU A 50 16.24 1.79 1.12
N SER A 51 15.73 0.81 1.85
CA SER A 51 16.08 -0.59 1.64
C SER A 51 15.41 -1.20 0.41
N VAL A 52 14.20 -0.77 0.07
CA VAL A 52 13.45 -1.35 -1.06
C VAL A 52 13.71 -0.60 -2.36
N LEU A 53 13.80 0.72 -2.31
CA LEU A 53 13.92 1.58 -3.50
C LEU A 53 15.26 2.29 -3.63
N GLY A 54 16.12 2.22 -2.61
CA GLY A 54 17.38 2.97 -2.60
C GLY A 54 17.19 4.47 -2.42
N ALA A 55 16.04 4.91 -1.94
CA ALA A 55 15.76 6.32 -1.72
C ALA A 55 16.54 6.84 -0.52
N LYS A 56 17.03 8.09 -0.61
CA LYS A 56 17.87 8.67 0.43
C LYS A 56 17.17 9.73 1.28
N LYS A 57 15.88 9.91 1.07
CA LYS A 57 15.10 10.91 1.82
C LYS A 57 13.76 10.35 2.26
N GLY A 58 13.14 10.98 3.25
CA GLY A 58 11.81 10.61 3.69
C GLY A 58 10.72 11.16 2.79
N GLY A 59 9.46 10.78 3.05
CA GLY A 59 8.30 11.25 2.33
C GLY A 59 8.13 10.67 0.93
N VAL A 60 8.86 9.60 0.62
CA VAL A 60 8.78 8.95 -0.70
C VAL A 60 7.45 8.21 -0.81
N ARG A 61 6.72 8.45 -1.90
CA ARG A 61 5.46 7.79 -2.18
C ARG A 61 5.60 6.83 -3.35
N ASN A 62 4.92 5.71 -3.25
CA ASN A 62 4.83 4.72 -4.32
C ASN A 62 3.42 4.17 -4.40
N MET A 63 3.07 3.63 -5.56
CA MET A 63 1.78 2.99 -5.75
C MET A 63 1.90 1.52 -5.39
N LEU A 64 1.10 1.09 -4.42
CA LEU A 64 0.96 -0.32 -4.09
C LEU A 64 -0.14 -0.87 -5.00
N VAL A 65 0.23 -1.77 -5.89
CA VAL A 65 -0.67 -2.30 -6.93
C VAL A 65 -1.52 -3.41 -6.34
N ILE A 66 -2.73 -3.04 -5.90
CA ILE A 66 -3.66 -3.97 -5.26
C ILE A 66 -4.12 -5.06 -6.22
N SER A 67 -4.32 -4.70 -7.50
CA SER A 67 -4.77 -5.65 -8.51
C SER A 67 -3.77 -6.77 -8.78
N ALA A 68 -2.50 -6.60 -8.40
CA ALA A 68 -1.48 -7.63 -8.55
C ALA A 68 -1.44 -8.59 -7.36
N LEU A 69 -2.13 -8.27 -6.27
CA LEU A 69 -2.16 -9.10 -5.08
C LEU A 69 -3.26 -10.16 -5.20
N GLU A 70 -2.96 -11.36 -4.74
CA GLU A 70 -3.98 -12.39 -4.67
C GLU A 70 -5.04 -12.02 -3.62
N LYS A 71 -6.26 -12.47 -3.86
CA LYS A 71 -7.37 -12.24 -2.95
C LYS A 71 -7.02 -12.77 -1.55
N GLY A 72 -7.22 -11.94 -0.54
CA GLY A 72 -6.92 -12.31 0.84
C GLY A 72 -5.50 -11.97 1.29
N THR A 73 -4.63 -11.49 0.38
CA THR A 73 -3.28 -11.09 0.75
C THR A 73 -3.28 -9.82 1.59
N ILE A 74 -4.23 -8.91 1.33
CA ILE A 74 -4.35 -7.69 2.09
C ILE A 74 -5.56 -7.79 3.02
N ARG A 75 -5.37 -7.42 4.30
CA ARG A 75 -6.40 -7.45 5.33
C ARG A 75 -6.43 -6.15 6.10
N ARG A 76 -7.60 -5.80 6.59
CA ARG A 76 -7.77 -4.70 7.51
C ARG A 76 -7.66 -5.22 8.93
N THR A 77 -6.83 -4.58 9.76
CA THR A 77 -6.65 -4.92 11.16
C THR A 77 -6.86 -3.66 12.01
N ASP A 78 -6.82 -3.81 13.33
CA ASP A 78 -6.89 -2.68 14.25
C ASP A 78 -5.68 -1.75 14.14
N LYS A 79 -4.59 -2.22 13.54
CA LYS A 79 -3.37 -1.42 13.32
C LYS A 79 -3.34 -0.77 11.93
N GLY A 80 -4.31 -1.05 11.08
CA GLY A 80 -4.36 -0.54 9.72
C GLY A 80 -4.49 -1.66 8.71
N LEU A 81 -3.75 -1.59 7.60
CA LEU A 81 -3.76 -2.62 6.56
C LEU A 81 -2.56 -3.54 6.75
N LEU A 82 -2.81 -4.83 6.68
CA LEU A 82 -1.77 -5.84 6.75
C LEU A 82 -1.65 -6.54 5.41
N LEU A 83 -0.45 -6.48 4.83
CA LEU A 83 -0.09 -7.25 3.65
C LEU A 83 0.57 -8.54 4.12
N GLN A 84 0.07 -9.67 3.65
CA GLN A 84 0.65 -10.96 4.01
C GLN A 84 1.82 -11.30 3.11
N ILE A 85 2.76 -10.35 3.00
CA ILE A 85 4.00 -10.49 2.26
C ILE A 85 5.14 -9.94 3.12
N ARG A 86 6.36 -10.34 2.82
CA ARG A 86 7.53 -9.83 3.51
C ARG A 86 8.03 -8.55 2.84
N LYS A 87 8.77 -7.74 3.59
CA LYS A 87 9.34 -6.50 3.05
C LYS A 87 10.20 -6.75 1.81
N ASP A 88 10.96 -7.84 1.78
CA ASP A 88 11.82 -8.17 0.64
C ASP A 88 11.05 -8.56 -0.62
N GLN A 89 9.76 -8.82 -0.51
CA GLN A 89 8.88 -9.10 -1.66
C GLN A 89 8.10 -7.87 -2.11
N LEU A 90 8.17 -6.80 -1.33
CA LEU A 90 7.33 -5.61 -1.53
C LEU A 90 7.60 -4.93 -2.89
N HIS A 91 8.84 -4.93 -3.35
CA HIS A 91 9.23 -4.28 -4.61
C HIS A 91 8.45 -4.82 -5.82
N VAL A 92 7.96 -6.04 -5.75
CA VAL A 92 7.18 -6.65 -6.84
C VAL A 92 5.84 -5.93 -7.01
N TYR A 93 5.30 -5.36 -5.94
CA TYR A 93 3.98 -4.75 -5.91
C TYR A 93 4.00 -3.23 -5.88
N LEU A 94 5.18 -2.63 -5.84
CA LEU A 94 5.33 -1.18 -5.84
C LEU A 94 5.72 -0.68 -7.22
N LYS A 95 5.17 0.47 -7.59
CA LYS A 95 5.61 1.18 -8.79
C LYS A 95 5.61 2.69 -8.51
N PRO A 96 6.39 3.47 -9.28
CA PRO A 96 6.42 4.92 -9.09
C PRO A 96 5.04 5.55 -9.27
N VAL A 97 4.80 6.63 -8.53
CA VAL A 97 3.59 7.45 -8.74
C VAL A 97 3.74 8.15 -10.08
N ASP A 98 2.70 8.05 -10.91
CA ASP A 98 2.73 8.69 -12.23
C ASP A 98 2.73 10.21 -12.07
N ALA A 99 3.70 10.85 -12.71
CA ALA A 99 3.83 12.30 -12.73
C ALA A 99 3.04 12.85 -13.92
N THR A 100 1.75 12.97 -13.76
CA THR A 100 0.90 13.55 -14.80
C THR A 100 0.40 14.92 -14.41
#